data_222c1907cfd38cf2b7813aab05e3d949
#
_entry.id   222c1907cfd38cf2b7813aab05e3d949
#
_cell.length_a   1.000
_cell.length_b   1.000
_cell.length_c   1.000
_cell.angle_alpha   90.00
_cell.angle_beta   90.00
_cell.angle_gamma   90.00
#
_symmetry.space_group_name_H-M   'P 1'
#
loop_
_entity.id
_entity.type
_entity.pdbx_description
1 polymer ?
#
loop_
_entity_poly.entity_id
_entity_poly.type
_entity_poly.pdbx_seq_one_letter_code
_entity_poly.pdbx_strand_id
1 'polypeptide(L)'
;MTTLTEKTLFSIYGVSIEHPKDWKIFFNPKRTFDYPTGFFRIEDYIPQKGAQVSLSINWEKVPGDNESFARQYCDNILTQYQRQMKKAPFQVETMEVIDFMDGKAAYIVSEYRASPGLVKKKTDGSVRTMQLAFYDENSGRAVVSSVIGLPDKVTEEEDFLRELVFSVRCASHEP
;
A
#
# COMPACT_ATOMS: atom_id res chain seq x y z
N MET A 1 20.14 20.44 -5.04
CA MET A 1 20.24 19.76 -3.71
C MET A 1 18.97 18.97 -3.48
N THR A 2 19.08 17.67 -3.47
CA THR A 2 17.97 16.84 -3.03
C THR A 2 17.92 16.95 -1.50
N THR A 3 16.92 17.62 -0.98
CA THR A 3 16.70 17.63 0.47
C THR A 3 16.39 16.20 0.88
N LEU A 4 17.29 15.57 1.63
CA LEU A 4 17.04 14.25 2.20
C LEU A 4 15.81 14.35 3.10
N THR A 5 14.71 13.78 2.67
CA THR A 5 13.48 13.74 3.47
C THR A 5 13.75 12.88 4.70
N GLU A 6 13.66 13.47 5.87
CA GLU A 6 13.84 12.76 7.13
C GLU A 6 12.72 11.74 7.31
N LYS A 7 13.08 10.46 7.47
CA LYS A 7 12.13 9.36 7.69
C LYS A 7 12.05 9.01 9.17
N THR A 8 10.91 8.50 9.57
CA THR A 8 10.66 7.94 10.91
C THR A 8 9.96 6.60 10.78
N LEU A 9 10.01 5.79 11.81
CA LEU A 9 9.37 4.48 11.87
C LEU A 9 8.07 4.58 12.66
N PHE A 10 6.97 4.11 12.09
CA PHE A 10 5.72 3.87 12.79
C PHE A 10 5.52 2.37 12.97
N SER A 11 5.17 1.96 14.18
CA SER A 11 4.97 0.53 14.50
C SER A 11 3.77 0.35 15.40
N ILE A 12 2.91 -0.60 15.04
CA ILE A 12 1.74 -0.97 15.83
C ILE A 12 1.36 -2.43 15.55
N TYR A 13 1.04 -3.16 16.60
CA TYR A 13 0.67 -4.59 16.52
C TYR A 13 1.68 -5.46 15.77
N GLY A 14 2.96 -5.14 15.86
CA GLY A 14 4.04 -5.85 15.16
C GLY A 14 4.20 -5.49 13.69
N VAL A 15 3.34 -4.63 13.14
CA VAL A 15 3.48 -4.10 11.78
C VAL A 15 4.18 -2.75 11.85
N SER A 16 5.24 -2.58 11.07
CA SER A 16 6.02 -1.34 11.03
C SER A 16 6.25 -0.87 9.61
N ILE A 17 6.39 0.44 9.44
CA ILE A 17 6.68 1.07 8.17
C ILE A 17 7.46 2.37 8.38
N GLU A 18 8.43 2.65 7.51
CA GLU A 18 9.09 3.95 7.44
C GLU A 18 8.23 4.93 6.65
N HIS A 19 8.21 6.18 7.09
CA HIS A 19 7.53 7.25 6.38
C HIS A 19 8.22 8.60 6.61
N PRO A 20 7.99 9.58 5.72
CA PRO A 20 8.47 10.94 5.96
C PRO A 20 7.92 11.51 7.27
N LYS A 21 8.76 12.14 8.04
CA LYS A 21 8.43 12.63 9.38
C LYS A 21 7.31 13.67 9.41
N ASP A 22 7.17 14.44 8.33
CA ASP A 22 6.15 15.47 8.17
C ASP A 22 4.81 14.96 7.62
N TRP A 23 4.75 13.69 7.19
CA TRP A 23 3.48 13.09 6.76
C TRP A 23 2.57 12.78 7.95
N LYS A 24 1.25 12.83 7.73
CA LYS A 24 0.23 12.64 8.75
C LYS A 24 -0.32 11.22 8.74
N ILE A 25 -0.53 10.66 9.92
CA ILE A 25 -1.11 9.32 10.09
C ILE A 25 -2.60 9.46 10.34
N PHE A 26 -3.39 8.68 9.60
CA PHE A 26 -4.85 8.68 9.69
C PHE A 26 -5.38 7.27 9.99
N PHE A 27 -6.30 7.19 10.94
CA PHE A 27 -7.03 5.98 11.29
C PHE A 27 -8.51 6.16 11.00
N ASN A 28 -9.18 5.09 10.54
CA ASN A 28 -10.62 5.12 10.38
C ASN A 28 -11.29 4.62 11.67
N PRO A 29 -11.96 5.48 12.45
CA PRO A 29 -12.56 5.11 13.73
C PRO A 29 -13.73 4.12 13.59
N LYS A 30 -14.24 3.92 12.38
CA LYS A 30 -15.34 2.98 12.09
C LYS A 30 -14.84 1.58 11.71
N ARG A 31 -13.53 1.38 11.57
CA ARG A 31 -12.94 0.08 11.23
C ARG A 31 -12.30 -0.55 12.44
N THR A 32 -12.34 -1.87 12.49
CA THR A 32 -11.59 -2.64 13.47
C THR A 32 -10.09 -2.36 13.32
N PHE A 33 -9.44 -2.13 14.46
CA PHE A 33 -8.02 -1.82 14.51
C PHE A 33 -7.41 -2.52 15.73
N ASP A 34 -6.92 -3.73 15.50
CA ASP A 34 -6.31 -4.58 16.52
C ASP A 34 -5.25 -5.52 15.90
N TYR A 35 -4.73 -6.45 16.69
CA TYR A 35 -3.70 -7.36 16.20
C TYR A 35 -4.13 -8.22 15.00
N PRO A 36 -5.32 -8.86 14.97
CA PRO A 36 -5.72 -9.66 13.82
C PRO A 36 -6.15 -8.87 12.60
N THR A 37 -6.59 -7.61 12.73
CA THR A 37 -7.09 -6.83 11.60
C THR A 37 -6.86 -5.35 11.83
N GLY A 38 -6.23 -4.69 10.88
CA GLY A 38 -6.03 -3.25 10.95
C GLY A 38 -5.79 -2.60 9.59
N PHE A 39 -6.02 -1.30 9.57
CA PHE A 39 -5.76 -0.45 8.42
C PHE A 39 -5.43 0.96 8.89
N PHE A 40 -4.38 1.56 8.33
CA PHE A 40 -4.09 2.98 8.49
C PHE A 40 -3.45 3.55 7.23
N ARG A 41 -3.47 4.87 7.11
CA ARG A 41 -2.80 5.60 6.01
C ARG A 41 -1.90 6.67 6.57
N ILE A 42 -0.86 6.95 5.80
CA ILE A 42 0.10 8.02 6.06
C ILE A 42 0.16 8.87 4.79
N GLU A 43 -0.12 10.15 4.90
CA GLU A 43 -0.32 11.02 3.75
C GLU A 43 0.53 12.28 3.82
N ASP A 44 0.95 12.76 2.66
CA ASP A 44 1.60 14.06 2.47
C ASP A 44 0.57 15.21 2.60
N TYR A 45 -0.32 15.09 3.56
CA TYR A 45 -1.46 15.99 3.74
C TYR A 45 -1.03 17.42 4.08
N ILE A 46 -1.51 18.36 3.28
CA ILE A 46 -1.38 19.79 3.53
C ILE A 46 -2.78 20.36 3.77
N PRO A 47 -3.02 21.10 4.89
CA PRO A 47 -4.31 21.71 5.13
C PRO A 47 -4.77 22.54 3.93
N GLN A 48 -6.06 22.44 3.58
CA GLN A 48 -6.73 23.10 2.44
C GLN A 48 -6.37 22.55 1.05
N LYS A 49 -5.26 21.83 0.88
CA LYS A 49 -4.85 21.22 -0.40
C LYS A 49 -5.14 19.72 -0.47
N GLY A 50 -5.22 19.05 0.68
CA GLY A 50 -5.37 17.60 0.74
C GLY A 50 -4.05 16.87 0.52
N ALA A 51 -4.14 15.57 0.25
CA ALA A 51 -3.00 14.71 -0.04
C ALA A 51 -2.86 14.44 -1.53
N GLN A 52 -1.62 14.41 -2.04
CA GLN A 52 -1.29 13.98 -3.40
C GLN A 52 -0.88 12.51 -3.43
N VAL A 53 -0.33 12.01 -2.34
CA VAL A 53 0.14 10.64 -2.16
C VAL A 53 -0.32 10.10 -0.82
N SER A 54 -0.82 8.88 -0.82
CA SER A 54 -1.21 8.16 0.38
C SER A 54 -0.46 6.83 0.44
N LEU A 55 0.22 6.59 1.54
CA LEU A 55 0.82 5.31 1.89
C LEU A 55 -0.15 4.60 2.83
N SER A 56 -0.63 3.43 2.44
CA SER A 56 -1.57 2.67 3.26
C SER A 56 -1.01 1.31 3.63
N ILE A 57 -1.32 0.89 4.83
CA ILE A 57 -0.94 -0.42 5.35
C ILE A 57 -2.20 -1.10 5.89
N ASN A 58 -2.42 -2.33 5.48
CA ASN A 58 -3.45 -3.16 6.06
C ASN A 58 -2.90 -4.55 6.40
N TRP A 59 -3.52 -5.18 7.36
CA TRP A 59 -3.24 -6.57 7.72
C TRP A 59 -4.52 -7.29 8.12
N GLU A 60 -4.53 -8.57 7.88
CA GLU A 60 -5.64 -9.42 8.25
C GLU A 60 -5.13 -10.82 8.59
N LYS A 61 -5.57 -11.35 9.73
CA LYS A 61 -5.27 -12.73 10.12
C LYS A 61 -6.16 -13.66 9.30
N VAL A 62 -5.54 -14.43 8.41
CA VAL A 62 -6.22 -15.35 7.50
C VAL A 62 -5.42 -16.65 7.39
N PRO A 63 -6.06 -17.79 7.09
CA PRO A 63 -5.32 -19.00 6.74
C PRO A 63 -4.53 -18.78 5.45
N GLY A 64 -3.33 -19.33 5.38
CA GLY A 64 -2.51 -19.24 4.17
C GLY A 64 -1.08 -19.69 4.40
N ASP A 65 -0.30 -19.57 3.35
CA ASP A 65 1.14 -19.78 3.38
C ASP A 65 1.83 -18.71 2.52
N ASN A 66 3.10 -18.50 2.80
CA ASN A 66 3.89 -17.46 2.16
C ASN A 66 4.04 -17.68 0.65
N GLU A 67 4.20 -18.93 0.22
CA GLU A 67 4.52 -19.26 -1.16
C GLU A 67 3.33 -19.10 -2.12
N SER A 68 2.13 -19.52 -1.71
CA SER A 68 0.93 -19.42 -2.54
C SER A 68 0.22 -18.07 -2.44
N PHE A 69 0.36 -17.38 -1.32
CA PHE A 69 -0.32 -16.09 -1.08
C PHE A 69 0.01 -15.04 -2.14
N ALA A 70 1.29 -14.84 -2.44
CA ALA A 70 1.72 -13.80 -3.37
C ALA A 70 1.12 -14.01 -4.77
N ARG A 71 1.10 -15.24 -5.25
CA ARG A 71 0.49 -15.59 -6.55
C ARG A 71 -1.01 -15.38 -6.54
N GLN A 72 -1.69 -15.86 -5.51
CA GLN A 72 -3.14 -15.70 -5.36
C GLN A 72 -3.52 -14.20 -5.27
N TYR A 73 -2.70 -13.41 -4.61
CA TYR A 73 -2.93 -11.96 -4.53
C TYR A 73 -2.87 -11.30 -5.92
N CYS A 74 -1.87 -11.64 -6.73
CA CYS A 74 -1.79 -11.15 -8.10
C CYS A 74 -3.03 -11.53 -8.92
N ASP A 75 -3.44 -12.80 -8.86
CA ASP A 75 -4.60 -13.31 -9.59
C ASP A 75 -5.90 -12.61 -9.14
N ASN A 76 -6.06 -12.39 -7.84
CA ASN A 76 -7.22 -11.72 -7.27
C ASN A 76 -7.28 -10.24 -7.69
N ILE A 77 -6.17 -9.53 -7.66
CA ILE A 77 -6.10 -8.13 -8.08
C ILE A 77 -6.44 -8.01 -9.58
N LEU A 78 -5.89 -8.86 -10.42
CA LEU A 78 -6.19 -8.84 -11.85
C LEU A 78 -7.68 -9.11 -12.12
N THR A 79 -8.25 -10.10 -11.44
CA THR A 79 -9.68 -10.42 -11.53
C THR A 79 -10.54 -9.23 -11.06
N GLN A 80 -10.15 -8.59 -9.97
CA GLN A 80 -10.85 -7.42 -9.43
C GLN A 80 -10.83 -6.26 -10.43
N TYR A 81 -9.69 -5.97 -11.04
CA TYR A 81 -9.58 -4.93 -12.06
C TYR A 81 -10.44 -5.23 -13.28
N GLN A 82 -10.43 -6.47 -13.76
CA GLN A 82 -11.28 -6.88 -14.88
C GLN A 82 -12.77 -6.75 -14.61
N ARG A 83 -13.20 -6.98 -13.36
CA ARG A 83 -14.61 -6.85 -12.97
C ARG A 83 -15.05 -5.41 -12.74
N GLN A 84 -14.26 -4.65 -12.02
CA GLN A 84 -14.62 -3.30 -11.57
C GLN A 84 -14.40 -2.24 -12.65
N MET A 85 -13.46 -2.48 -13.56
CA MET A 85 -13.01 -1.49 -14.53
C MET A 85 -13.46 -1.82 -15.96
N LYS A 86 -14.59 -2.47 -16.13
CA LYS A 86 -15.14 -2.82 -17.44
C LYS A 86 -15.37 -1.60 -18.36
N LYS A 87 -15.57 -0.41 -17.77
CA LYS A 87 -15.86 0.83 -18.49
C LYS A 87 -14.74 1.88 -18.38
N ALA A 88 -13.70 1.61 -17.62
CA ALA A 88 -12.59 2.54 -17.44
C ALA A 88 -11.28 1.81 -17.72
N PRO A 89 -10.35 2.42 -18.46
CA PRO A 89 -9.07 1.79 -18.73
C PRO A 89 -8.28 1.60 -17.45
N PHE A 90 -7.65 0.44 -17.32
CA PHE A 90 -6.60 0.20 -16.34
C PHE A 90 -5.37 -0.35 -17.06
N GLN A 91 -4.21 -0.06 -16.50
CA GLN A 91 -2.94 -0.56 -17.03
C GLN A 91 -2.13 -1.15 -15.89
N VAL A 92 -1.76 -2.41 -16.03
CA VAL A 92 -0.81 -3.06 -15.13
C VAL A 92 0.57 -2.98 -15.77
N GLU A 93 1.46 -2.21 -15.15
CA GLU A 93 2.83 -2.04 -15.61
C GLU A 93 3.73 -3.15 -15.09
N THR A 94 3.56 -3.51 -13.82
CA THR A 94 4.31 -4.57 -13.16
C THR A 94 3.36 -5.43 -12.34
N MET A 95 3.47 -6.75 -12.49
CA MET A 95 2.77 -7.71 -11.65
C MET A 95 3.63 -8.96 -11.56
N GLU A 96 4.31 -9.13 -10.45
CA GLU A 96 5.27 -10.21 -10.27
C GLU A 96 5.33 -10.70 -8.83
N VAL A 97 5.75 -11.94 -8.68
CA VAL A 97 6.11 -12.52 -7.37
C VAL A 97 7.62 -12.38 -7.20
N ILE A 98 8.02 -11.71 -6.16
CA ILE A 98 9.42 -11.41 -5.86
C ILE A 98 9.86 -12.06 -4.55
N ASP A 99 11.15 -12.20 -4.37
CA ASP A 99 11.73 -12.53 -3.07
C ASP A 99 11.61 -11.30 -2.15
N PHE A 100 11.08 -11.51 -0.96
CA PHE A 100 10.92 -10.46 0.04
C PHE A 100 11.10 -11.06 1.43
N MET A 101 12.04 -10.50 2.21
CA MET A 101 12.41 -11.07 3.51
C MET A 101 12.79 -12.56 3.35
N ASP A 102 12.26 -13.43 4.20
CA ASP A 102 12.50 -14.88 4.16
C ASP A 102 11.48 -15.63 3.28
N GLY A 103 10.73 -14.93 2.44
CA GLY A 103 9.67 -15.52 1.64
C GLY A 103 9.40 -14.80 0.33
N LYS A 104 8.15 -14.81 -0.07
CA LYS A 104 7.68 -14.23 -1.34
C LYS A 104 6.69 -13.08 -1.09
N ALA A 105 6.67 -12.12 -1.99
CA ALA A 105 5.67 -11.06 -2.02
C ALA A 105 5.17 -10.83 -3.43
N ALA A 106 3.93 -10.38 -3.54
CA ALA A 106 3.40 -9.82 -4.77
C ALA A 106 3.80 -8.35 -4.88
N TYR A 107 4.36 -7.96 -6.00
CA TYR A 107 4.66 -6.57 -6.31
C TYR A 107 3.89 -6.14 -7.54
N ILE A 108 3.07 -5.09 -7.40
CA ILE A 108 2.14 -4.65 -8.44
C ILE A 108 2.24 -3.15 -8.59
N VAL A 109 2.47 -2.69 -9.82
CA VAL A 109 2.39 -1.27 -10.20
C VAL A 109 1.32 -1.14 -11.27
N SER A 110 0.35 -0.27 -11.03
CA SER A 110 -0.77 -0.09 -11.94
C SER A 110 -1.30 1.34 -11.96
N GLU A 111 -1.96 1.69 -13.06
CA GLU A 111 -2.72 2.94 -13.20
C GLU A 111 -4.17 2.60 -13.54
N TYR A 112 -5.10 3.32 -12.93
CA TYR A 112 -6.51 3.18 -13.21
C TYR A 112 -7.27 4.45 -12.85
N ARG A 113 -8.50 4.54 -13.29
CA ARG A 113 -9.39 5.63 -12.91
C ARG A 113 -10.06 5.29 -11.57
N ALA A 114 -9.77 6.09 -10.55
CA ALA A 114 -10.38 5.91 -9.23
C ALA A 114 -11.84 6.35 -9.23
N SER A 115 -12.63 5.76 -8.33
CA SER A 115 -14.01 6.21 -8.08
C SER A 115 -14.02 7.66 -7.57
N PRO A 116 -15.03 8.46 -7.94
CA PRO A 116 -15.20 9.81 -7.43
C PRO A 116 -15.19 9.81 -5.89
N GLY A 117 -14.29 10.60 -5.29
CA GLY A 117 -14.12 10.69 -3.84
C GLY A 117 -12.77 10.24 -3.31
N LEU A 118 -12.01 9.42 -4.06
CA LEU A 118 -10.63 9.03 -3.70
C LEU A 118 -9.59 10.08 -4.09
N VAL A 119 -9.87 10.87 -5.13
CA VAL A 119 -8.99 11.95 -5.58
C VAL A 119 -9.84 13.20 -5.83
N LYS A 120 -9.49 14.31 -5.19
CA LYS A 120 -10.21 15.59 -5.38
C LYS A 120 -9.90 16.22 -6.76
N LYS A 121 -10.92 16.33 -7.52
CA LYS A 121 -11.38 17.23 -8.60
C LYS A 121 -10.43 17.96 -9.58
N LYS A 122 -9.12 17.83 -9.60
CA LYS A 122 -8.30 18.56 -10.60
C LYS A 122 -7.64 17.69 -11.66
N THR A 123 -7.92 16.40 -11.65
CA THR A 123 -7.37 15.43 -12.58
C THR A 123 -8.51 14.69 -13.28
N ASP A 124 -8.18 13.93 -14.31
CA ASP A 124 -9.11 13.03 -14.98
C ASP A 124 -9.59 11.85 -14.10
N GLY A 125 -9.20 11.82 -12.81
CA GLY A 125 -9.50 10.76 -11.86
C GLY A 125 -8.54 9.59 -11.90
N SER A 126 -7.47 9.66 -12.72
CA SER A 126 -6.46 8.61 -12.79
C SER A 126 -5.58 8.62 -11.54
N VAL A 127 -5.23 7.43 -11.07
CA VAL A 127 -4.30 7.20 -9.97
C VAL A 127 -3.26 6.16 -10.38
N ARG A 128 -2.06 6.29 -9.82
CA ARG A 128 -1.01 5.29 -9.92
C ARG A 128 -0.80 4.65 -8.56
N THR A 129 -0.66 3.32 -8.55
CA THR A 129 -0.47 2.55 -7.33
C THR A 129 0.79 1.71 -7.41
N MET A 130 1.45 1.54 -6.27
CA MET A 130 2.47 0.52 -6.03
C MET A 130 2.03 -0.29 -4.81
N GLN A 131 2.00 -1.60 -4.93
CA GLN A 131 1.54 -2.50 -3.87
C GLN A 131 2.56 -3.60 -3.63
N LEU A 132 2.81 -3.87 -2.36
CA LEU A 132 3.57 -5.02 -1.90
C LEU A 132 2.69 -5.81 -0.94
N ALA A 133 2.43 -7.07 -1.27
CA ALA A 133 1.58 -7.94 -0.45
C ALA A 133 2.31 -9.24 -0.12
N PHE A 134 2.33 -9.61 1.16
CA PHE A 134 2.99 -10.82 1.62
C PHE A 134 2.22 -11.46 2.78
N TYR A 135 2.53 -12.71 3.05
CA TYR A 135 1.98 -13.46 4.16
C TYR A 135 3.08 -13.73 5.18
N ASP A 136 2.83 -13.31 6.42
CA ASP A 136 3.73 -13.59 7.53
C ASP A 136 3.25 -14.84 8.27
N GLU A 137 3.97 -15.97 8.05
CA GLU A 137 3.59 -17.26 8.63
C GLU A 137 3.68 -17.29 10.15
N ASN A 138 4.57 -16.49 10.74
CA ASN A 138 4.74 -16.45 12.20
C ASN A 138 3.51 -15.88 12.90
N SER A 139 2.91 -14.84 12.34
CA SER A 139 1.70 -14.22 12.88
C SER A 139 0.40 -14.70 12.24
N GLY A 140 0.48 -15.40 11.11
CA GLY A 140 -0.68 -15.82 10.34
C GLY A 140 -1.43 -14.65 9.70
N ARG A 141 -0.72 -13.57 9.37
CA ARG A 141 -1.33 -12.35 8.82
C ARG A 141 -0.89 -12.10 7.38
N ALA A 142 -1.87 -11.76 6.53
CA ALA A 142 -1.61 -11.13 5.25
C ALA A 142 -1.39 -9.64 5.45
N VAL A 143 -0.33 -9.10 4.89
CA VAL A 143 0.05 -7.69 5.04
C VAL A 143 0.17 -7.06 3.64
N VAL A 144 -0.45 -5.91 3.47
CA VAL A 144 -0.35 -5.13 2.23
C VAL A 144 0.12 -3.72 2.55
N SER A 145 1.20 -3.33 1.93
CA SER A 145 1.72 -1.96 1.92
C SER A 145 1.51 -1.39 0.53
N SER A 146 0.91 -0.23 0.41
CA SER A 146 0.66 0.37 -0.90
C SER A 146 0.75 1.89 -0.89
N VAL A 147 1.18 2.42 -2.03
CA VAL A 147 1.11 3.84 -2.35
C VAL A 147 0.04 4.03 -3.41
N ILE A 148 -0.80 5.04 -3.24
CA ILE A 148 -1.74 5.53 -4.23
C ILE A 148 -1.59 7.04 -4.33
N GLY A 149 -1.56 7.57 -5.54
CA GLY A 149 -1.42 9.00 -5.74
C GLY A 149 -1.64 9.43 -7.18
N LEU A 150 -1.47 10.73 -7.41
CA LEU A 150 -1.50 11.29 -8.75
C LEU A 150 -0.38 10.66 -9.59
N PRO A 151 -0.66 10.24 -10.85
CA PRO A 151 0.31 9.51 -11.66
C PRO A 151 1.65 10.21 -11.80
N ASP A 152 1.64 11.50 -12.10
CA ASP A 152 2.88 12.28 -12.26
C ASP A 152 3.68 12.33 -10.96
N LYS A 153 3.01 12.55 -9.84
CA LYS A 153 3.66 12.63 -8.52
C LYS A 153 4.29 11.30 -8.12
N VAL A 154 3.57 10.20 -8.31
CA VAL A 154 4.09 8.85 -8.01
C VAL A 154 5.26 8.50 -8.93
N THR A 155 5.18 8.87 -10.21
CA THR A 155 6.26 8.63 -11.18
C THR A 155 7.52 9.44 -10.86
N GLU A 156 7.37 10.72 -10.51
CA GLU A 156 8.50 11.58 -10.14
C GLU A 156 9.27 11.07 -8.91
N GLU A 157 8.55 10.51 -7.96
CA GLU A 157 9.12 10.05 -6.68
C GLU A 157 9.16 8.51 -6.59
N GLU A 158 9.14 7.81 -7.70
CA GLU A 158 8.96 6.36 -7.74
C GLU A 158 9.95 5.60 -6.86
N ASP A 159 11.23 5.89 -6.96
CA ASP A 159 12.26 5.19 -6.18
C ASP A 159 12.08 5.42 -4.67
N PHE A 160 11.81 6.64 -4.28
CA PHE A 160 11.56 6.99 -2.88
C PHE A 160 10.29 6.32 -2.34
N LEU A 161 9.21 6.35 -3.10
CA LEU A 161 7.95 5.73 -2.70
C LEU A 161 8.06 4.20 -2.65
N ARG A 162 8.83 3.61 -3.56
CA ARG A 162 9.15 2.19 -3.52
C ARG A 162 9.89 1.82 -2.24
N GLU A 163 10.89 2.59 -1.83
CA GLU A 163 11.58 2.38 -0.56
C GLU A 163 10.60 2.37 0.62
N LEU A 164 9.65 3.29 0.66
CA LEU A 164 8.64 3.34 1.71
C LEU A 164 7.76 2.08 1.71
N VAL A 165 7.24 1.69 0.54
CA VAL A 165 6.42 0.49 0.40
C VAL A 165 7.17 -0.77 0.85
N PHE A 166 8.45 -0.89 0.48
CA PHE A 166 9.29 -2.04 0.81
C PHE A 166 9.82 -2.02 2.25
N SER A 167 9.66 -0.92 2.98
CA SER A 167 10.10 -0.81 4.38
C SER A 167 9.17 -1.52 5.37
N VAL A 168 8.01 -1.98 4.92
CA VAL A 168 7.04 -2.68 5.76
C VAL A 168 7.64 -3.95 6.37
N ARG A 169 7.40 -4.16 7.67
CA ARG A 169 7.82 -5.36 8.40
C ARG A 169 6.66 -5.87 9.25
N CYS A 170 6.64 -7.15 9.47
CA CYS A 170 5.67 -7.79 10.35
C CYS A 170 6.41 -8.70 11.33
N ALA A 171 6.21 -8.46 12.62
CA ALA A 171 6.77 -9.28 13.68
C ALA A 171 5.66 -9.93 14.50
N SER A 172 5.89 -11.16 14.94
CA SER A 172 4.94 -11.94 15.72
C SER A 172 5.00 -11.57 17.21
N HIS A 173 4.72 -10.33 17.55
CA HIS A 173 4.55 -9.93 18.95
C HIS A 173 3.06 -9.76 19.23
N GLU A 174 2.43 -10.82 19.72
CA GLU A 174 1.15 -10.68 20.38
C GLU A 174 1.34 -9.82 21.64
N PRO A 175 0.49 -8.81 21.84
CA PRO A 175 0.52 -8.03 23.08
C PRO A 175 0.18 -8.88 24.31
#